data_9c8d31f1037772c9ae761cfb9dd7634f
#
_entry.id   9c8d31f1037772c9ae761cfb9dd7634f
#
_cell.length_a   1.000
_cell.length_b   1.000
_cell.length_c   1.000
_cell.angle_alpha   90.00
_cell.angle_beta   90.00
_cell.angle_gamma   90.00
#
_symmetry.space_group_name_H-M   'P 1'
#
loop_
_entity.id
_entity.type
_entity.pdbx_description
1 polymer ?
#
loop_
_entity_poly.entity_id
_entity_poly.type
_entity_poly.pdbx_seq_one_letter_code
_entity_poly.pdbx_strand_id
1 'polypeptide(L)'
;MEYNFKQIESKWQNVWYTQNTFAAKQDFSLPKYYCLVEFPYPSGQGLHVGHPRSYTALDIVARKKRLEGYNVLYPMGWDAFGLPTENFAIKNHIHPAEVTKNNVAHFKQQLQSLGFSFDWTREINTTDPSYYKWTQWIFLQLFKKGLAYKKEMAVNWCTSCKCVLANEEVVNGVCERCGSEVIRKKQSQWMLKITEYADRLVKDLDDVDFIDRVKTQQRNWIGRSTGAEVDFGTTLGDTLTVYTTRPDTLFGATYMVISPEHPYIEKWADKLTNLDEVRKYQDEAAHKSDFERTELNKDKTGVRLQGVMGINPVNNKEIPIFISDYVLVSYGTGAIMAVPAHDTRDWEFAKKFDLPIIEVVAGSKVGVENEAFTDCATGVMTNSDFLTGMSVEEAKKAITEWLTKEGKGHQKVNFKLRDWVFSRQRYWGEPIPIVKCEKCGYVPLDESQLPLTLPNVESYEPTDTGESPLAKMTDWVNTTCPCCGGPAKRETDTMPQWAGSSWYFLRYCDPHNDKELISKEAAKYWTPVDWYNGGMEHTTLHLLLSLIHI
;
A
#
# COMPACT_ATOMS: atom_id res chain seq x y z
N MET A 1 -29.51 -37.47 -36.03
CA MET A 1 -29.91 -36.26 -35.31
C MET A 1 -28.65 -35.42 -35.17
N GLU A 2 -28.66 -34.22 -35.71
CA GLU A 2 -27.56 -33.29 -35.54
C GLU A 2 -27.57 -32.73 -34.11
N TYR A 3 -26.43 -32.76 -33.42
CA TYR A 3 -26.32 -32.24 -32.05
C TYR A 3 -26.30 -30.71 -32.08
N ASN A 4 -27.44 -30.08 -31.83
CA ASN A 4 -27.58 -28.63 -31.80
C ASN A 4 -27.22 -28.06 -30.41
N PHE A 5 -25.92 -27.90 -30.15
CA PHE A 5 -25.42 -27.42 -28.87
C PHE A 5 -25.93 -26.01 -28.51
N LYS A 6 -26.04 -25.11 -29.49
CA LYS A 6 -26.53 -23.74 -29.23
C LYS A 6 -27.94 -23.71 -28.63
N GLN A 7 -28.83 -24.55 -29.19
CA GLN A 7 -30.19 -24.63 -28.69
C GLN A 7 -30.27 -25.27 -27.29
N ILE A 8 -29.44 -26.26 -27.03
CA ILE A 8 -29.36 -26.95 -25.73
C ILE A 8 -28.81 -26.03 -24.69
N GLU A 9 -27.71 -25.33 -24.97
CA GLU A 9 -27.09 -24.36 -24.07
C GLU A 9 -28.05 -23.23 -23.69
N SER A 10 -28.66 -22.59 -24.70
CA SER A 10 -29.64 -21.52 -24.46
C SER A 10 -30.81 -21.95 -23.59
N LYS A 11 -31.33 -23.19 -23.84
CA LYS A 11 -32.40 -23.75 -23.03
C LYS A 11 -32.01 -23.88 -21.55
N TRP A 12 -30.85 -24.51 -21.28
CA TRP A 12 -30.45 -24.78 -19.91
C TRP A 12 -29.98 -23.53 -19.16
N GLN A 13 -29.28 -22.63 -19.82
CA GLN A 13 -28.94 -21.31 -19.23
C GLN A 13 -30.21 -20.55 -18.83
N ASN A 14 -31.23 -20.52 -19.70
CA ASN A 14 -32.50 -19.89 -19.34
C ASN A 14 -33.16 -20.54 -18.09
N VAL A 15 -33.17 -21.88 -18.03
CA VAL A 15 -33.69 -22.59 -16.86
C VAL A 15 -32.91 -22.24 -15.60
N TRP A 16 -31.60 -22.28 -15.66
CA TRP A 16 -30.74 -22.01 -14.49
C TRP A 16 -30.94 -20.61 -13.93
N TYR A 17 -31.03 -19.60 -14.80
CA TYR A 17 -31.13 -18.21 -14.36
C TYR A 17 -32.56 -17.83 -13.94
N THR A 18 -33.58 -18.34 -14.61
CA THR A 18 -34.99 -18.06 -14.24
C THR A 18 -35.41 -18.77 -12.94
N GLN A 19 -34.83 -19.95 -12.67
CA GLN A 19 -35.13 -20.71 -11.46
C GLN A 19 -34.14 -20.49 -10.32
N ASN A 20 -33.12 -19.63 -10.52
CA ASN A 20 -32.04 -19.42 -9.55
C ASN A 20 -31.43 -20.75 -9.06
N THR A 21 -31.17 -21.66 -9.98
CA THR A 21 -30.77 -23.07 -9.69
C THR A 21 -29.55 -23.15 -8.81
N PHE A 22 -28.66 -22.18 -8.89
CA PHE A 22 -27.39 -22.15 -8.17
C PHE A 22 -27.39 -21.25 -6.93
N ALA A 23 -28.56 -20.72 -6.54
CA ALA A 23 -28.67 -19.89 -5.36
C ALA A 23 -28.28 -20.67 -4.07
N ALA A 24 -27.46 -20.05 -3.25
CA ALA A 24 -27.12 -20.57 -1.93
C ALA A 24 -28.38 -20.58 -1.04
N LYS A 25 -28.58 -21.71 -0.33
CA LYS A 25 -29.75 -21.89 0.53
C LYS A 25 -29.62 -21.06 1.81
N GLN A 26 -30.77 -20.61 2.35
CA GLN A 26 -30.85 -19.97 3.66
C GLN A 26 -30.95 -21.02 4.81
N ASP A 27 -30.39 -22.20 4.59
CA ASP A 27 -30.36 -23.29 5.56
C ASP A 27 -28.94 -23.44 6.11
N PHE A 28 -28.73 -22.86 7.27
CA PHE A 28 -27.43 -22.85 7.95
C PHE A 28 -27.15 -24.16 8.74
N SER A 29 -28.01 -25.16 8.63
CA SER A 29 -27.75 -26.51 9.16
C SER A 29 -26.91 -27.39 8.21
N LEU A 30 -26.88 -27.03 6.91
CA LEU A 30 -26.11 -27.74 5.91
C LEU A 30 -24.61 -27.43 6.00
N PRO A 31 -23.73 -28.38 5.62
CA PRO A 31 -22.31 -28.06 5.50
C PRO A 31 -22.12 -27.02 4.39
N LYS A 32 -21.38 -25.94 4.68
CA LYS A 32 -21.15 -24.84 3.73
C LYS A 32 -19.90 -25.07 2.89
N TYR A 33 -19.89 -24.51 1.70
CA TYR A 33 -18.65 -24.35 0.92
C TYR A 33 -18.66 -23.00 0.20
N TYR A 34 -17.75 -22.11 0.56
CA TYR A 34 -17.63 -20.79 -0.02
C TYR A 34 -16.50 -20.74 -1.04
N CYS A 35 -16.89 -20.75 -2.32
CA CYS A 35 -16.01 -20.53 -3.45
C CYS A 35 -15.95 -19.02 -3.76
N LEU A 36 -14.79 -18.41 -3.73
CA LEU A 36 -14.60 -17.00 -4.04
C LEU A 36 -13.62 -16.83 -5.20
N VAL A 37 -14.07 -16.15 -6.25
CA VAL A 37 -13.22 -15.61 -7.32
C VAL A 37 -13.13 -14.11 -7.17
N GLU A 38 -12.05 -13.52 -7.66
CA GLU A 38 -11.99 -12.07 -7.83
C GLU A 38 -13.09 -11.62 -8.78
N PHE A 39 -13.90 -10.66 -8.35
CA PHE A 39 -14.90 -10.08 -9.22
C PHE A 39 -14.25 -9.14 -10.23
N PRO A 40 -14.73 -9.12 -11.49
CA PRO A 40 -14.07 -8.38 -12.54
C PRO A 40 -14.25 -6.88 -12.38
N TYR A 41 -13.27 -6.14 -12.87
CA TYR A 41 -13.39 -4.71 -13.13
C TYR A 41 -13.99 -4.51 -14.52
N PRO A 42 -15.23 -4.03 -14.66
CA PRO A 42 -15.91 -3.91 -15.94
C PRO A 42 -15.41 -2.70 -16.73
N SER A 43 -14.12 -2.69 -17.07
CA SER A 43 -13.49 -1.69 -17.94
C SER A 43 -13.22 -2.28 -19.32
N GLY A 44 -13.49 -1.53 -20.35
CA GLY A 44 -13.20 -1.93 -21.72
C GLY A 44 -14.28 -2.80 -22.38
N GLN A 45 -13.88 -3.61 -23.37
CA GLN A 45 -14.79 -4.26 -24.32
C GLN A 45 -15.34 -5.62 -23.88
N GLY A 46 -15.04 -6.07 -22.66
CA GLY A 46 -15.51 -7.35 -22.15
C GLY A 46 -14.42 -8.16 -21.44
N LEU A 47 -14.74 -9.42 -21.15
CA LEU A 47 -13.85 -10.36 -20.49
C LEU A 47 -12.61 -10.67 -21.34
N HIS A 48 -11.45 -10.76 -20.72
CA HIS A 48 -10.26 -11.36 -21.33
C HIS A 48 -10.13 -12.83 -20.91
N VAL A 49 -9.30 -13.61 -21.61
CA VAL A 49 -9.16 -15.07 -21.41
C VAL A 49 -8.72 -15.47 -19.99
N GLY A 50 -8.14 -14.57 -19.23
CA GLY A 50 -7.79 -14.80 -17.82
C GLY A 50 -9.01 -15.04 -16.93
N HIS A 51 -10.12 -14.33 -17.14
CA HIS A 51 -11.35 -14.49 -16.37
C HIS A 51 -11.93 -15.91 -16.48
N PRO A 52 -12.27 -16.42 -17.69
CA PRO A 52 -12.81 -17.77 -17.82
C PRO A 52 -11.90 -18.86 -17.26
N ARG A 53 -10.58 -18.70 -17.32
CA ARG A 53 -9.63 -19.66 -16.76
C ARG A 53 -9.85 -19.87 -15.26
N SER A 54 -9.84 -18.79 -14.49
CA SER A 54 -10.04 -18.83 -13.04
C SER A 54 -11.45 -19.27 -12.67
N TYR A 55 -12.45 -18.72 -13.37
CA TYR A 55 -13.86 -18.97 -13.09
C TYR A 55 -14.25 -20.41 -13.40
N THR A 56 -13.78 -21.00 -14.51
CA THR A 56 -14.05 -22.39 -14.86
C THR A 56 -13.47 -23.34 -13.81
N ALA A 57 -12.23 -23.10 -13.37
CA ALA A 57 -11.60 -23.96 -12.37
C ALA A 57 -12.44 -24.03 -11.08
N LEU A 58 -12.92 -22.88 -10.62
CA LEU A 58 -13.73 -22.82 -9.39
C LEU A 58 -15.17 -23.29 -9.61
N ASP A 59 -15.73 -23.11 -10.82
CA ASP A 59 -17.06 -23.63 -11.18
C ASP A 59 -17.13 -25.17 -11.11
N ILE A 60 -16.05 -25.84 -11.54
CA ILE A 60 -15.95 -27.31 -11.41
C ILE A 60 -16.02 -27.71 -9.94
N VAL A 61 -15.29 -27.03 -9.07
CA VAL A 61 -15.32 -27.29 -7.62
C VAL A 61 -16.70 -27.00 -7.03
N ALA A 62 -17.31 -25.86 -7.40
CA ALA A 62 -18.63 -25.46 -6.90
C ALA A 62 -19.71 -26.50 -7.28
N ARG A 63 -19.71 -26.97 -8.53
CA ARG A 63 -20.65 -28.01 -9.00
C ARG A 63 -20.42 -29.33 -8.27
N LYS A 64 -19.16 -29.75 -8.14
CA LYS A 64 -18.81 -30.97 -7.39
C LYS A 64 -19.32 -30.89 -5.95
N LYS A 65 -19.07 -29.78 -5.27
CA LYS A 65 -19.51 -29.59 -3.86
C LYS A 65 -21.04 -29.59 -3.71
N ARG A 66 -21.78 -29.03 -4.67
CA ARG A 66 -23.26 -29.14 -4.69
C ARG A 66 -23.72 -30.59 -4.84
N LEU A 67 -23.06 -31.40 -5.69
CA LEU A 67 -23.36 -32.83 -5.83
C LEU A 67 -23.02 -33.62 -4.57
N GLU A 68 -22.03 -33.17 -3.78
CA GLU A 68 -21.67 -33.76 -2.48
C GLU A 68 -22.61 -33.33 -1.35
N GLY A 69 -23.63 -32.49 -1.63
CA GLY A 69 -24.63 -32.06 -0.65
C GLY A 69 -24.29 -30.79 0.14
N TYR A 70 -23.22 -30.10 -0.21
CA TYR A 70 -22.88 -28.81 0.41
C TYR A 70 -23.83 -27.70 -0.02
N ASN A 71 -24.07 -26.77 0.89
CA ASN A 71 -24.63 -25.46 0.57
C ASN A 71 -23.48 -24.58 0.04
N VAL A 72 -23.47 -24.32 -1.28
CA VAL A 72 -22.35 -23.67 -1.95
C VAL A 72 -22.67 -22.21 -2.23
N LEU A 73 -21.83 -21.31 -1.72
CA LEU A 73 -21.81 -19.90 -2.08
C LEU A 73 -20.74 -19.68 -3.17
N TYR A 74 -21.19 -19.38 -4.39
CA TYR A 74 -20.34 -19.03 -5.52
C TYR A 74 -20.90 -17.76 -6.17
N PRO A 75 -20.61 -16.58 -5.60
CA PRO A 75 -21.22 -15.31 -5.99
C PRO A 75 -20.43 -14.64 -7.12
N MET A 76 -21.05 -13.61 -7.72
CA MET A 76 -20.44 -12.71 -8.70
C MET A 76 -20.87 -11.28 -8.46
N GLY A 77 -20.03 -10.32 -8.83
CA GLY A 77 -20.28 -8.89 -8.71
C GLY A 77 -19.31 -8.05 -9.52
N TRP A 78 -19.27 -6.74 -9.24
CA TRP A 78 -18.57 -5.76 -10.08
C TRP A 78 -17.77 -4.79 -9.22
N ASP A 79 -16.46 -4.77 -9.44
CA ASP A 79 -15.58 -3.72 -8.94
C ASP A 79 -15.57 -2.58 -9.95
N ALA A 80 -16.46 -1.59 -9.78
CA ALA A 80 -16.85 -0.71 -10.87
C ALA A 80 -16.46 0.77 -10.71
N PHE A 81 -15.95 1.19 -9.55
CA PHE A 81 -15.32 2.49 -9.39
C PHE A 81 -13.89 2.50 -9.96
N GLY A 82 -13.35 3.66 -10.26
CA GLY A 82 -11.93 3.83 -10.55
C GLY A 82 -11.61 4.58 -11.86
N LEU A 83 -10.32 4.87 -12.01
CA LEU A 83 -9.76 5.69 -13.07
C LEU A 83 -10.02 5.22 -14.51
N PRO A 84 -9.92 3.91 -14.85
CA PRO A 84 -10.11 3.50 -16.24
C PRO A 84 -11.50 3.83 -16.77
N THR A 85 -12.56 3.60 -15.97
CA THR A 85 -13.93 3.96 -16.34
C THR A 85 -14.10 5.47 -16.46
N GLU A 86 -13.56 6.24 -15.50
CA GLU A 86 -13.63 7.71 -15.54
C GLU A 86 -12.90 8.29 -16.75
N ASN A 87 -11.67 7.84 -17.03
CA ASN A 87 -10.90 8.32 -18.18
C ASN A 87 -11.58 7.97 -19.51
N PHE A 88 -12.18 6.77 -19.63
CA PHE A 88 -12.97 6.40 -20.80
C PHE A 88 -14.20 7.31 -20.95
N ALA A 89 -14.89 7.58 -19.86
CA ALA A 89 -16.08 8.41 -19.81
C ALA A 89 -15.76 9.87 -20.23
N ILE A 90 -14.69 10.46 -19.69
CA ILE A 90 -14.19 11.78 -20.08
C ILE A 90 -13.89 11.84 -21.59
N LYS A 91 -13.10 10.87 -22.10
CA LYS A 91 -12.71 10.83 -23.51
C LYS A 91 -13.91 10.74 -24.47
N ASN A 92 -14.99 10.08 -24.05
CA ASN A 92 -16.17 9.87 -24.88
C ASN A 92 -17.35 10.81 -24.55
N HIS A 93 -17.16 11.74 -23.62
CA HIS A 93 -18.20 12.67 -23.15
C HIS A 93 -19.48 11.98 -22.67
N ILE A 94 -19.30 10.90 -21.90
CA ILE A 94 -20.38 10.08 -21.32
C ILE A 94 -20.23 10.09 -19.81
N HIS A 95 -21.35 10.05 -19.06
CA HIS A 95 -21.26 9.96 -17.62
C HIS A 95 -20.73 8.57 -17.17
N PRO A 96 -19.80 8.47 -16.19
CA PRO A 96 -19.17 7.20 -15.81
C PRO A 96 -20.16 6.17 -15.26
N ALA A 97 -21.27 6.58 -14.66
CA ALA A 97 -22.33 5.67 -14.23
C ALA A 97 -22.99 4.95 -15.43
N GLU A 98 -23.16 5.63 -16.56
CA GLU A 98 -23.71 5.03 -17.79
C GLU A 98 -22.74 4.04 -18.41
N VAL A 99 -21.45 4.41 -18.47
CA VAL A 99 -20.38 3.50 -18.92
C VAL A 99 -20.36 2.24 -18.06
N THR A 100 -20.36 2.40 -16.73
CA THR A 100 -20.41 1.29 -15.78
C THR A 100 -21.62 0.39 -16.01
N LYS A 101 -22.82 0.96 -16.12
CA LYS A 101 -24.06 0.20 -16.36
C LYS A 101 -23.97 -0.65 -17.62
N ASN A 102 -23.50 -0.06 -18.71
CA ASN A 102 -23.39 -0.74 -20.00
C ASN A 102 -22.35 -1.86 -19.98
N ASN A 103 -21.19 -1.59 -19.36
CA ASN A 103 -20.12 -2.57 -19.24
C ASN A 103 -20.54 -3.74 -18.34
N VAL A 104 -21.16 -3.47 -17.19
CA VAL A 104 -21.69 -4.50 -16.28
C VAL A 104 -22.68 -5.42 -17.02
N ALA A 105 -23.61 -4.83 -17.77
CA ALA A 105 -24.60 -5.61 -18.55
C ALA A 105 -23.90 -6.52 -19.57
N HIS A 106 -22.89 -6.00 -20.28
CA HIS A 106 -22.13 -6.76 -21.26
C HIS A 106 -21.32 -7.90 -20.63
N PHE A 107 -20.57 -7.61 -19.55
CA PHE A 107 -19.80 -8.63 -18.83
C PHE A 107 -20.71 -9.72 -18.26
N LYS A 108 -21.86 -9.34 -17.69
CA LYS A 108 -22.87 -10.28 -17.18
C LYS A 108 -23.37 -11.21 -18.28
N GLN A 109 -23.69 -10.68 -19.45
CA GLN A 109 -24.11 -11.46 -20.60
C GLN A 109 -23.02 -12.46 -21.02
N GLN A 110 -21.76 -12.03 -21.08
CA GLN A 110 -20.63 -12.91 -21.39
C GLN A 110 -20.48 -14.04 -20.36
N LEU A 111 -20.51 -13.73 -19.07
CA LEU A 111 -20.42 -14.72 -18.00
C LEU A 111 -21.58 -15.71 -18.02
N GLN A 112 -22.79 -15.23 -18.29
CA GLN A 112 -23.97 -16.07 -18.41
C GLN A 112 -23.89 -16.99 -19.63
N SER A 113 -23.33 -16.52 -20.75
CA SER A 113 -23.16 -17.34 -21.95
C SER A 113 -22.16 -18.49 -21.76
N LEU A 114 -21.22 -18.35 -20.83
CA LEU A 114 -20.28 -19.41 -20.44
C LEU A 114 -20.93 -20.46 -19.53
N GLY A 115 -22.13 -20.22 -19.01
CA GLY A 115 -22.89 -21.16 -18.23
C GLY A 115 -22.34 -21.45 -16.84
N PHE A 116 -21.60 -20.54 -16.24
CA PHE A 116 -21.10 -20.69 -14.87
C PHE A 116 -22.22 -20.77 -13.83
N SER A 117 -21.98 -21.56 -12.80
CA SER A 117 -22.93 -21.77 -11.71
C SER A 117 -22.86 -20.69 -10.62
N PHE A 118 -22.74 -19.43 -11.03
CA PHE A 118 -22.77 -18.30 -10.09
C PHE A 118 -24.14 -18.13 -9.45
N ASP A 119 -24.13 -17.74 -8.19
CA ASP A 119 -25.33 -17.29 -7.46
C ASP A 119 -25.60 -15.80 -7.77
N TRP A 120 -26.37 -15.56 -8.82
CA TRP A 120 -26.76 -14.19 -9.23
C TRP A 120 -27.72 -13.48 -8.26
N THR A 121 -28.30 -14.21 -7.30
CA THR A 121 -29.14 -13.59 -6.27
C THR A 121 -28.31 -12.79 -5.27
N ARG A 122 -27.00 -12.99 -5.28
CA ARG A 122 -26.02 -12.29 -4.41
C ARG A 122 -25.12 -11.34 -5.16
N GLU A 123 -25.56 -10.90 -6.35
CA GLU A 123 -24.84 -9.92 -7.17
C GLU A 123 -24.67 -8.61 -6.40
N ILE A 124 -23.43 -8.07 -6.41
CA ILE A 124 -23.09 -6.77 -5.83
C ILE A 124 -22.39 -5.88 -6.85
N ASN A 125 -22.46 -4.57 -6.63
CA ASN A 125 -21.75 -3.57 -7.42
C ASN A 125 -21.20 -2.49 -6.50
N THR A 126 -19.89 -2.26 -6.55
CA THR A 126 -19.23 -1.28 -5.66
C THR A 126 -19.72 0.16 -5.89
N THR A 127 -20.32 0.46 -7.07
CA THR A 127 -20.90 1.78 -7.36
C THR A 127 -22.33 1.94 -6.88
N ASP A 128 -22.95 0.90 -6.34
CA ASP A 128 -24.28 0.99 -5.77
C ASP A 128 -24.23 1.70 -4.41
N PRO A 129 -25.06 2.75 -4.18
CA PRO A 129 -25.14 3.42 -2.89
C PRO A 129 -25.44 2.49 -1.71
N SER A 130 -26.21 1.42 -1.92
CA SER A 130 -26.48 0.41 -0.89
C SER A 130 -25.26 -0.41 -0.51
N TYR A 131 -24.29 -0.53 -1.44
CA TYR A 131 -23.01 -1.18 -1.21
C TYR A 131 -22.01 -0.22 -0.55
N TYR A 132 -21.70 0.93 -1.18
CA TYR A 132 -20.63 1.79 -0.70
C TYR A 132 -21.01 2.57 0.58
N LYS A 133 -22.28 2.60 0.98
CA LYS A 133 -22.69 2.97 2.33
C LYS A 133 -21.82 2.28 3.38
N TRP A 134 -21.53 1.00 3.19
CA TRP A 134 -20.76 0.22 4.13
C TRP A 134 -19.25 0.43 3.99
N THR A 135 -18.74 0.72 2.79
CA THR A 135 -17.36 1.21 2.62
C THR A 135 -17.14 2.51 3.39
N GLN A 136 -18.09 3.44 3.30
CA GLN A 136 -18.09 4.69 4.05
C GLN A 136 -18.17 4.44 5.56
N TRP A 137 -19.00 3.51 5.99
CA TRP A 137 -19.09 3.12 7.39
C TRP A 137 -17.77 2.55 7.92
N ILE A 138 -17.10 1.68 7.17
CA ILE A 138 -15.77 1.15 7.51
C ILE A 138 -14.78 2.31 7.68
N PHE A 139 -14.76 3.25 6.76
CA PHE A 139 -13.89 4.43 6.88
C PHE A 139 -14.17 5.22 8.15
N LEU A 140 -15.44 5.43 8.49
CA LEU A 140 -15.83 6.11 9.74
C LEU A 140 -15.35 5.37 10.99
N GLN A 141 -15.42 4.02 11.00
CA GLN A 141 -14.89 3.23 12.12
C GLN A 141 -13.37 3.38 12.25
N LEU A 142 -12.64 3.34 11.11
CA LEU A 142 -11.20 3.57 11.10
C LEU A 142 -10.84 4.98 11.58
N PHE A 143 -11.60 5.99 11.16
CA PHE A 143 -11.42 7.37 11.61
C PHE A 143 -11.65 7.52 13.12
N LYS A 144 -12.77 6.99 13.64
CA LYS A 144 -13.09 6.99 15.07
C LYS A 144 -12.02 6.31 15.94
N LYS A 145 -11.33 5.31 15.38
CA LYS A 145 -10.22 4.60 16.04
C LYS A 145 -8.85 5.31 15.86
N GLY A 146 -8.78 6.45 15.17
CA GLY A 146 -7.53 7.14 14.87
C GLY A 146 -6.63 6.42 13.85
N LEU A 147 -7.18 5.46 13.11
CA LEU A 147 -6.48 4.71 12.07
C LEU A 147 -6.57 5.37 10.69
N ALA A 148 -7.55 6.26 10.47
CA ALA A 148 -7.61 7.13 9.31
C ALA A 148 -7.20 8.55 9.71
N TYR A 149 -6.24 9.15 9.00
CA TYR A 149 -5.72 10.48 9.30
C TYR A 149 -5.33 11.22 8.01
N LYS A 150 -5.28 12.54 8.08
CA LYS A 150 -4.86 13.38 6.94
C LYS A 150 -3.45 13.89 7.17
N LYS A 151 -2.58 13.76 6.16
CA LYS A 151 -1.17 14.17 6.20
C LYS A 151 -0.77 14.86 4.91
N GLU A 152 -0.03 15.95 5.04
CA GLU A 152 0.67 16.56 3.90
C GLU A 152 1.92 15.74 3.59
N MET A 153 2.08 15.33 2.35
CA MET A 153 3.21 14.53 1.89
C MET A 153 3.58 14.82 0.44
N ALA A 154 4.81 14.53 0.06
CA ALA A 154 5.23 14.57 -1.33
C ALA A 154 4.68 13.34 -2.06
N VAL A 155 3.92 13.58 -3.12
CA VAL A 155 3.30 12.55 -3.98
C VAL A 155 3.86 12.63 -5.39
N ASN A 156 3.81 11.51 -6.13
CA ASN A 156 4.08 11.50 -7.57
C ASN A 156 2.86 12.07 -8.30
N TRP A 157 3.06 13.11 -9.05
CA TRP A 157 2.02 13.82 -9.79
C TRP A 157 2.26 13.75 -11.29
N CYS A 158 1.33 13.16 -12.03
CA CYS A 158 1.36 13.17 -13.49
C CYS A 158 0.83 14.52 -14.02
N THR A 159 1.64 15.24 -14.76
CA THR A 159 1.29 16.57 -15.28
C THR A 159 0.20 16.54 -16.37
N SER A 160 0.08 15.44 -17.10
CA SER A 160 -0.93 15.24 -18.14
C SER A 160 -2.22 14.60 -17.61
N CYS A 161 -2.11 13.48 -16.86
CA CYS A 161 -3.28 12.83 -16.26
C CYS A 161 -3.87 13.63 -15.10
N LYS A 162 -3.14 14.61 -14.56
CA LYS A 162 -3.54 15.48 -13.44
C LYS A 162 -4.02 14.66 -12.22
N CYS A 163 -3.27 13.64 -11.88
CA CYS A 163 -3.58 12.77 -10.75
C CYS A 163 -2.32 12.33 -10.01
N VAL A 164 -2.53 11.95 -8.75
CA VAL A 164 -1.52 11.28 -7.93
C VAL A 164 -1.34 9.86 -8.43
N LEU A 165 -0.07 9.45 -8.55
CA LEU A 165 0.34 8.12 -8.94
C LEU A 165 0.96 7.38 -7.76
N ALA A 166 0.71 6.08 -7.67
CA ALA A 166 1.50 5.20 -6.83
C ALA A 166 2.94 5.08 -7.38
N ASN A 167 3.87 4.62 -6.55
CA ASN A 167 5.26 4.47 -7.00
C ASN A 167 5.40 3.49 -8.17
N GLU A 168 4.58 2.45 -8.18
CA GLU A 168 4.53 1.41 -9.21
C GLU A 168 3.99 1.92 -10.56
N GLU A 169 3.29 3.05 -10.57
CA GLU A 169 2.72 3.70 -11.78
C GLU A 169 3.70 4.70 -12.43
N VAL A 170 4.92 4.82 -11.89
CA VAL A 170 5.97 5.69 -12.42
C VAL A 170 7.13 4.84 -12.93
N VAL A 171 7.40 4.92 -14.23
CA VAL A 171 8.48 4.16 -14.88
C VAL A 171 9.45 5.16 -15.53
N ASN A 172 10.71 5.14 -15.12
CA ASN A 172 11.75 6.07 -15.64
C ASN A 172 11.36 7.55 -15.56
N GLY A 173 10.71 7.96 -14.45
CA GLY A 173 10.30 9.35 -14.24
C GLY A 173 9.07 9.79 -15.02
N VAL A 174 8.44 8.88 -15.79
CA VAL A 174 7.23 9.18 -16.56
C VAL A 174 6.05 8.32 -16.11
N CYS A 175 4.86 8.83 -16.38
CA CYS A 175 3.61 8.10 -16.11
C CYS A 175 3.48 6.88 -17.03
N GLU A 176 3.35 5.69 -16.46
CA GLU A 176 3.17 4.44 -17.20
C GLU A 176 2.00 4.49 -18.20
N ARG A 177 0.95 5.26 -17.87
CA ARG A 177 -0.28 5.33 -18.66
C ARG A 177 -0.21 6.27 -19.86
N CYS A 178 0.41 7.45 -19.70
CA CYS A 178 0.40 8.47 -20.73
C CYS A 178 1.79 8.90 -21.21
N GLY A 179 2.87 8.39 -20.60
CA GLY A 179 4.26 8.72 -20.94
C GLY A 179 4.70 10.16 -20.59
N SER A 180 3.85 10.93 -19.90
CA SER A 180 4.18 12.30 -19.52
C SER A 180 5.04 12.34 -18.26
N GLU A 181 5.78 13.43 -18.10
CA GLU A 181 6.62 13.71 -16.95
C GLU A 181 5.84 13.62 -15.63
N VAL A 182 6.45 13.02 -14.63
CA VAL A 182 5.95 12.93 -13.27
C VAL A 182 6.80 13.81 -12.37
N ILE A 183 6.16 14.73 -11.66
CA ILE A 183 6.81 15.64 -10.72
C ILE A 183 6.45 15.29 -9.28
N ARG A 184 7.30 15.67 -8.34
CA ARG A 184 6.98 15.58 -6.90
C ARG A 184 6.18 16.82 -6.48
N LYS A 185 4.98 16.61 -5.93
CA LYS A 185 4.09 17.68 -5.46
C LYS A 185 3.71 17.44 -4.01
N LYS A 186 3.78 18.46 -3.17
CA LYS A 186 3.22 18.38 -1.81
C LYS A 186 1.70 18.44 -1.89
N GLN A 187 1.04 17.44 -1.30
CA GLN A 187 -0.42 17.36 -1.28
C GLN A 187 -0.90 16.70 0.00
N SER A 188 -2.03 17.18 0.52
CA SER A 188 -2.68 16.59 1.67
C SER A 188 -3.44 15.34 1.25
N GLN A 189 -3.15 14.20 1.89
CA GLN A 189 -3.71 12.89 1.57
C GLN A 189 -4.33 12.26 2.82
N TRP A 190 -5.45 11.55 2.64
CA TRP A 190 -5.93 10.62 3.64
C TRP A 190 -5.05 9.39 3.63
N MET A 191 -4.71 8.94 4.82
CA MET A 191 -3.86 7.77 5.07
C MET A 191 -4.59 6.80 5.98
N LEU A 192 -4.42 5.50 5.73
CA LEU A 192 -4.81 4.46 6.69
C LEU A 192 -3.57 3.87 7.33
N LYS A 193 -3.56 3.81 8.69
CA LYS A 193 -2.47 3.23 9.49
C LYS A 193 -2.47 1.70 9.42
N ILE A 194 -2.25 1.15 8.25
CA ILE A 194 -2.17 -0.30 8.08
C ILE A 194 -0.96 -0.91 8.78
N THR A 195 0.07 -0.10 9.05
CA THR A 195 1.27 -0.51 9.79
C THR A 195 0.99 -0.92 11.23
N GLU A 196 -0.09 -0.44 11.85
CA GLU A 196 -0.51 -0.88 13.20
C GLU A 196 -0.86 -2.38 13.25
N TYR A 197 -1.16 -2.98 12.10
CA TYR A 197 -1.47 -4.41 11.98
C TYR A 197 -0.29 -5.24 11.47
N ALA A 198 0.87 -4.64 11.21
CA ALA A 198 1.99 -5.31 10.53
C ALA A 198 2.46 -6.58 11.27
N ASP A 199 2.65 -6.53 12.58
CA ASP A 199 3.03 -7.71 13.38
C ASP A 199 1.95 -8.79 13.36
N ARG A 200 0.68 -8.39 13.48
CA ARG A 200 -0.45 -9.31 13.43
C ARG A 200 -0.58 -9.98 12.07
N LEU A 201 -0.45 -9.20 10.98
CA LEU A 201 -0.48 -9.73 9.61
C LEU A 201 0.60 -10.80 9.36
N VAL A 202 1.81 -10.60 9.91
CA VAL A 202 2.88 -11.62 9.81
C VAL A 202 2.55 -12.86 10.60
N LYS A 203 2.07 -12.70 11.85
CA LYS A 203 1.76 -13.81 12.76
C LYS A 203 0.56 -14.63 12.27
N ASP A 204 -0.52 -13.96 11.88
CA ASP A 204 -1.78 -14.60 11.49
C ASP A 204 -1.65 -15.38 10.14
N LEU A 205 -0.53 -15.19 9.40
CA LEU A 205 -0.21 -16.04 8.24
C LEU A 205 0.01 -17.53 8.61
N ASP A 206 0.32 -17.83 9.87
CA ASP A 206 0.50 -19.20 10.32
C ASP A 206 -0.85 -19.91 10.49
N ASP A 207 -1.92 -19.15 10.70
CA ASP A 207 -3.28 -19.64 10.91
C ASP A 207 -4.11 -19.83 9.63
N VAL A 208 -3.60 -19.34 8.46
CA VAL A 208 -4.29 -19.43 7.17
C VAL A 208 -3.71 -20.53 6.28
N ASP A 209 -4.56 -21.22 5.53
CA ASP A 209 -4.16 -22.26 4.56
C ASP A 209 -3.83 -21.66 3.19
N PHE A 210 -2.93 -20.67 3.18
CA PHE A 210 -2.39 -20.12 1.95
C PHE A 210 -1.21 -20.94 1.45
N ILE A 211 -1.05 -21.02 0.13
CA ILE A 211 0.15 -21.64 -0.46
C ILE A 211 1.41 -20.89 -0.02
N ASP A 212 2.51 -21.61 0.17
CA ASP A 212 3.77 -21.06 0.72
C ASP A 212 4.30 -19.84 -0.03
N ARG A 213 4.11 -19.81 -1.34
CA ARG A 213 4.50 -18.68 -2.17
C ARG A 213 3.78 -17.39 -1.77
N VAL A 214 2.48 -17.46 -1.46
CA VAL A 214 1.68 -16.32 -1.00
C VAL A 214 2.16 -15.86 0.38
N LYS A 215 2.34 -16.79 1.32
CA LYS A 215 2.85 -16.47 2.67
C LYS A 215 4.23 -15.79 2.61
N THR A 216 5.12 -16.33 1.78
CA THR A 216 6.48 -15.76 1.60
C THR A 216 6.43 -14.37 1.00
N GLN A 217 5.61 -14.14 -0.03
CA GLN A 217 5.47 -12.81 -0.64
C GLN A 217 4.90 -11.79 0.34
N GLN A 218 3.88 -12.14 1.13
CA GLN A 218 3.31 -11.25 2.13
C GLN A 218 4.32 -10.92 3.24
N ARG A 219 5.05 -11.92 3.77
CA ARG A 219 6.12 -11.68 4.75
C ARG A 219 7.19 -10.74 4.23
N ASN A 220 7.63 -10.94 2.98
CA ASN A 220 8.64 -10.09 2.34
C ASN A 220 8.14 -8.67 2.10
N TRP A 221 6.85 -8.51 1.75
CA TRP A 221 6.20 -7.22 1.54
C TRP A 221 6.05 -6.44 2.84
N ILE A 222 5.57 -7.09 3.88
CA ILE A 222 5.49 -6.50 5.23
C ILE A 222 6.90 -6.19 5.74
N GLY A 223 7.86 -7.06 5.46
CA GLY A 223 9.29 -6.83 5.68
C GLY A 223 9.61 -6.50 7.12
N ARG A 224 9.09 -7.31 8.07
CA ARG A 224 9.41 -7.17 9.48
C ARG A 224 10.90 -7.37 9.72
N SER A 225 11.53 -6.41 10.34
CA SER A 225 12.95 -6.48 10.72
C SER A 225 13.13 -6.06 12.18
N THR A 226 14.02 -6.74 12.88
CA THR A 226 14.42 -6.39 14.24
C THR A 226 15.82 -5.80 14.19
N GLY A 227 16.01 -4.66 14.80
CA GLY A 227 17.27 -3.95 14.82
C GLY A 227 17.33 -2.98 16.00
N ALA A 228 18.07 -1.91 15.85
CA ALA A 228 18.16 -0.83 16.83
C ALA A 228 18.03 0.54 16.15
N GLU A 229 17.38 1.46 16.84
CA GLU A 229 17.58 2.90 16.61
C GLU A 229 18.83 3.32 17.39
N VAL A 230 19.72 4.05 16.73
CA VAL A 230 21.00 4.48 17.26
C VAL A 230 21.16 5.98 17.06
N ASP A 231 21.49 6.69 18.12
CA ASP A 231 21.65 8.13 18.13
C ASP A 231 23.10 8.52 17.91
N PHE A 232 23.38 9.11 16.75
CA PHE A 232 24.67 9.73 16.44
C PHE A 232 24.61 11.22 16.77
N GLY A 233 25.50 11.68 17.64
CA GLY A 233 25.69 13.11 17.85
C GLY A 233 26.25 13.79 16.60
N THR A 234 26.18 15.13 16.56
CA THR A 234 26.88 15.91 15.53
C THR A 234 27.78 16.95 16.16
N THR A 235 28.77 17.43 15.41
CA THR A 235 29.66 18.52 15.86
C THR A 235 28.91 19.85 16.06
N LEU A 236 27.68 19.96 15.59
CA LEU A 236 26.79 21.12 15.81
C LEU A 236 25.83 20.93 17.00
N GLY A 237 25.93 19.83 17.74
CA GLY A 237 25.13 19.55 18.94
C GLY A 237 23.74 18.93 18.64
N ASP A 238 23.47 18.56 17.38
CA ASP A 238 22.24 17.84 17.02
C ASP A 238 22.43 16.33 17.11
N THR A 239 21.32 15.60 17.06
CA THR A 239 21.31 14.13 17.03
C THR A 239 20.69 13.63 15.74
N LEU A 240 21.40 12.75 15.04
CA LEU A 240 20.89 11.97 13.91
C LEU A 240 20.58 10.55 14.38
N THR A 241 19.31 10.19 14.44
CA THR A 241 18.88 8.82 14.75
C THR A 241 18.89 7.98 13.48
N VAL A 242 19.54 6.83 13.49
CA VAL A 242 19.56 5.86 12.41
C VAL A 242 18.92 4.56 12.86
N TYR A 243 18.24 3.86 11.93
CA TYR A 243 17.80 2.49 12.15
C TYR A 243 18.74 1.52 11.45
N THR A 244 19.17 0.48 12.16
CA THR A 244 20.01 -0.57 11.58
C THR A 244 19.59 -1.96 12.07
N THR A 245 19.62 -2.96 11.18
CA THR A 245 19.49 -4.39 11.53
C THR A 245 20.82 -5.01 11.96
N ARG A 246 21.92 -4.23 11.84
CA ARG A 246 23.28 -4.65 12.14
C ARG A 246 23.93 -3.69 13.17
N PRO A 247 23.37 -3.52 14.38
CA PRO A 247 23.99 -2.69 15.41
C PRO A 247 25.35 -3.22 15.86
N ASP A 248 25.61 -4.52 15.69
CA ASP A 248 26.90 -5.16 15.91
C ASP A 248 28.05 -4.52 15.12
N THR A 249 27.76 -3.95 13.95
CA THR A 249 28.80 -3.37 13.07
C THR A 249 29.08 -1.89 13.32
N LEU A 250 28.55 -1.28 14.37
CA LEU A 250 28.70 0.15 14.71
C LEU A 250 30.15 0.63 14.76
N PHE A 251 31.08 -0.19 15.22
CA PHE A 251 32.53 0.14 15.25
C PHE A 251 33.13 0.29 13.85
N GLY A 252 32.50 -0.30 12.82
CA GLY A 252 32.89 -0.20 11.42
C GLY A 252 32.16 0.91 10.64
N ALA A 253 31.31 1.70 11.31
CA ALA A 253 30.66 2.84 10.68
C ALA A 253 31.65 3.98 10.45
N THR A 254 31.96 4.28 9.19
CA THR A 254 32.99 5.23 8.79
C THR A 254 32.44 6.51 8.16
N TYR A 255 31.15 6.54 7.83
CA TYR A 255 30.45 7.74 7.39
C TYR A 255 28.93 7.58 7.63
N MET A 256 28.21 8.68 7.50
CA MET A 256 26.76 8.72 7.52
C MET A 256 26.22 9.26 6.21
N VAL A 257 25.02 8.87 5.86
CA VAL A 257 24.29 9.44 4.73
C VAL A 257 22.90 9.86 5.17
N ILE A 258 22.50 11.07 4.80
CA ILE A 258 21.15 11.56 5.00
C ILE A 258 20.46 11.80 3.65
N SER A 259 19.14 11.75 3.66
CA SER A 259 18.32 12.08 2.49
C SER A 259 18.56 13.53 2.04
N PRO A 260 18.53 13.83 0.73
CA PRO A 260 18.56 15.21 0.24
C PRO A 260 17.44 16.10 0.78
N GLU A 261 16.31 15.52 1.19
CA GLU A 261 15.16 16.21 1.79
C GLU A 261 15.19 16.30 3.33
N HIS A 262 16.28 15.85 3.95
CA HIS A 262 16.37 15.83 5.41
C HIS A 262 16.32 17.25 6.01
N PRO A 263 15.46 17.52 7.04
CA PRO A 263 15.22 18.87 7.53
C PRO A 263 16.47 19.53 8.16
N TYR A 264 17.47 18.75 8.57
CA TYR A 264 18.70 19.29 9.12
C TYR A 264 19.57 20.02 8.09
N ILE A 265 19.41 19.76 6.79
CA ILE A 265 20.12 20.51 5.75
C ILE A 265 19.74 22.00 5.81
N GLU A 266 18.46 22.30 5.97
CA GLU A 266 17.98 23.67 6.17
C GLU A 266 18.48 24.26 7.50
N LYS A 267 18.43 23.45 8.56
CA LYS A 267 18.87 23.86 9.90
C LYS A 267 20.36 24.20 9.92
N TRP A 268 21.17 23.51 9.12
CA TRP A 268 22.63 23.71 9.05
C TRP A 268 23.07 24.63 7.92
N ALA A 269 22.17 25.21 7.16
CA ALA A 269 22.49 25.96 5.94
C ALA A 269 23.51 27.06 6.16
N ASP A 270 23.46 27.79 7.29
CA ASP A 270 24.41 28.84 7.66
C ASP A 270 25.79 28.33 8.15
N LYS A 271 25.91 27.01 8.40
CA LYS A 271 27.15 26.34 8.84
C LYS A 271 27.84 25.56 7.72
N LEU A 272 27.11 25.25 6.64
CA LEU A 272 27.64 24.53 5.50
C LEU A 272 28.45 25.45 4.59
N THR A 273 29.73 25.11 4.36
CA THR A 273 30.61 25.90 3.51
C THR A 273 30.43 25.63 2.01
N ASN A 274 29.74 24.52 1.65
CA ASN A 274 29.45 24.13 0.26
C ASN A 274 27.93 24.06 -0.02
N LEU A 275 27.16 24.97 0.55
CA LEU A 275 25.68 24.96 0.44
C LEU A 275 25.17 24.96 -1.00
N ASP A 276 25.83 25.68 -1.91
CA ASP A 276 25.44 25.75 -3.33
C ASP A 276 25.55 24.38 -4.01
N GLU A 277 26.58 23.60 -3.73
CA GLU A 277 26.74 22.23 -4.22
C GLU A 277 25.65 21.31 -3.65
N VAL A 278 25.33 21.45 -2.37
CA VAL A 278 24.27 20.71 -1.69
C VAL A 278 22.92 21.02 -2.33
N ARG A 279 22.60 22.28 -2.59
CA ARG A 279 21.35 22.71 -3.24
C ARG A 279 21.21 22.17 -4.65
N LYS A 280 22.28 22.21 -5.43
CA LYS A 280 22.30 21.63 -6.77
C LYS A 280 21.98 20.13 -6.72
N TYR A 281 22.59 19.40 -5.79
CA TYR A 281 22.32 17.97 -5.64
C TYR A 281 20.86 17.69 -5.18
N GLN A 282 20.30 18.52 -4.28
CA GLN A 282 18.90 18.43 -3.87
C GLN A 282 17.95 18.57 -5.08
N ASP A 283 18.22 19.54 -5.95
CA ASP A 283 17.44 19.75 -7.16
C ASP A 283 17.53 18.57 -8.13
N GLU A 284 18.73 18.04 -8.37
CA GLU A 284 18.93 16.83 -9.19
C GLU A 284 18.20 15.61 -8.63
N ALA A 285 18.21 15.43 -7.30
CA ALA A 285 17.53 14.31 -6.62
C ALA A 285 16.01 14.46 -6.66
N ALA A 286 15.48 15.69 -6.62
CA ALA A 286 14.04 15.96 -6.65
C ALA A 286 13.36 15.51 -7.95
N HIS A 287 14.12 15.41 -9.04
CA HIS A 287 13.63 14.97 -10.36
C HIS A 287 13.62 13.45 -10.53
N LYS A 288 14.08 12.67 -9.52
CA LYS A 288 14.13 11.22 -9.56
C LYS A 288 13.01 10.60 -8.72
N SER A 289 12.39 9.53 -9.22
CA SER A 289 11.43 8.73 -8.46
C SER A 289 12.12 7.93 -7.33
N ASP A 290 11.37 7.52 -6.30
CA ASP A 290 11.90 6.66 -5.23
C ASP A 290 12.44 5.32 -5.79
N PHE A 291 11.85 4.81 -6.87
CA PHE A 291 12.32 3.60 -7.55
C PHE A 291 13.70 3.81 -8.18
N GLU A 292 13.86 4.84 -9.00
CA GLU A 292 15.14 5.18 -9.63
C GLU A 292 16.24 5.48 -8.61
N ARG A 293 15.87 6.08 -7.47
CA ARG A 293 16.81 6.38 -6.38
C ARG A 293 17.30 5.14 -5.66
N THR A 294 16.50 4.09 -5.56
CA THR A 294 16.83 2.86 -4.82
C THR A 294 17.32 1.71 -5.69
N GLU A 295 17.44 1.90 -6.99
CA GLU A 295 17.95 0.87 -7.92
C GLU A 295 19.41 0.51 -7.60
N LEU A 296 19.65 -0.81 -7.40
CA LEU A 296 20.93 -1.33 -6.90
C LEU A 296 22.11 -1.14 -7.87
N ASN A 297 21.84 -1.17 -9.18
CA ASN A 297 22.88 -1.14 -10.23
C ASN A 297 23.27 0.29 -10.68
N LYS A 298 22.84 1.31 -9.94
CA LYS A 298 23.11 2.69 -10.29
C LYS A 298 24.43 3.18 -9.72
N ASP A 299 25.11 4.05 -10.47
CA ASP A 299 26.28 4.79 -9.97
C ASP A 299 25.96 5.52 -8.67
N LYS A 300 26.75 5.28 -7.62
CA LYS A 300 26.57 5.94 -6.33
C LYS A 300 26.99 7.40 -6.44
N THR A 301 26.05 8.30 -6.18
CA THR A 301 26.27 9.74 -6.17
C THR A 301 26.01 10.32 -4.79
N GLY A 302 26.63 11.42 -4.46
CA GLY A 302 26.44 12.08 -3.17
C GLY A 302 27.32 13.32 -3.04
N VAL A 303 26.97 14.16 -2.08
CA VAL A 303 27.73 15.37 -1.73
C VAL A 303 28.04 15.34 -0.23
N ARG A 304 29.32 15.52 0.12
CA ARG A 304 29.74 15.66 1.51
C ARG A 304 29.26 17.00 2.08
N LEU A 305 28.67 16.99 3.26
CA LEU A 305 28.33 18.21 3.98
C LEU A 305 29.60 18.75 4.66
N GLN A 306 30.09 19.91 4.20
CA GLN A 306 31.27 20.56 4.76
C GLN A 306 30.86 21.53 5.87
N GLY A 307 31.40 21.34 7.09
CA GLY A 307 31.06 22.17 8.26
C GLY A 307 30.31 21.38 9.35
N VAL A 308 29.95 20.12 9.09
CA VAL A 308 29.32 19.24 10.08
C VAL A 308 29.86 17.83 9.97
N MET A 309 30.07 17.17 11.10
CA MET A 309 30.45 15.75 11.19
C MET A 309 29.48 15.02 12.11
N GLY A 310 29.27 13.72 11.84
CA GLY A 310 28.60 12.83 12.78
C GLY A 310 29.60 12.31 13.83
N ILE A 311 29.11 12.01 15.02
CA ILE A 311 29.90 11.44 16.12
C ILE A 311 29.40 10.03 16.37
N ASN A 312 30.25 9.03 16.09
CA ASN A 312 29.90 7.64 16.31
C ASN A 312 29.77 7.35 17.83
N PRO A 313 28.59 6.88 18.31
CA PRO A 313 28.31 6.76 19.75
C PRO A 313 29.20 5.75 20.49
N VAL A 314 29.78 4.75 19.79
CA VAL A 314 30.56 3.67 20.45
C VAL A 314 32.03 4.03 20.68
N ASN A 315 32.60 4.92 19.86
CA ASN A 315 34.02 5.27 19.93
C ASN A 315 34.31 6.77 19.91
N ASN A 316 33.28 7.60 19.87
CA ASN A 316 33.31 9.08 19.80
C ASN A 316 34.14 9.63 18.63
N LYS A 317 34.37 8.84 17.57
CA LYS A 317 35.07 9.31 16.37
C LYS A 317 34.14 10.18 15.54
N GLU A 318 34.69 11.26 15.02
CA GLU A 318 34.01 12.08 14.01
C GLU A 318 34.05 11.38 12.67
N ILE A 319 32.89 11.29 11.99
CA ILE A 319 32.73 10.67 10.68
C ILE A 319 31.99 11.64 9.75
N PRO A 320 32.36 11.68 8.45
CA PRO A 320 31.72 12.60 7.51
C PRO A 320 30.25 12.25 7.28
N ILE A 321 29.44 13.30 7.05
CA ILE A 321 28.03 13.16 6.66
C ILE A 321 27.91 13.53 5.18
N PHE A 322 27.22 12.70 4.42
CA PHE A 322 26.90 12.92 3.00
C PHE A 322 25.39 13.08 2.84
N ILE A 323 24.96 13.77 1.78
CA ILE A 323 23.64 13.59 1.20
C ILE A 323 23.75 12.65 0.01
N SER A 324 22.81 11.75 -0.15
CA SER A 324 22.72 10.89 -1.32
C SER A 324 21.28 10.49 -1.62
N ASP A 325 20.98 10.35 -2.90
CA ASP A 325 19.64 10.08 -3.42
C ASP A 325 19.12 8.69 -3.06
N TYR A 326 19.98 7.72 -2.72
CA TYR A 326 19.54 6.38 -2.30
C TYR A 326 18.97 6.31 -0.87
N VAL A 327 19.11 7.38 -0.08
CA VAL A 327 18.48 7.47 1.23
C VAL A 327 17.17 8.25 1.10
N LEU A 328 16.06 7.63 1.54
CA LEU A 328 14.74 8.23 1.44
C LEU A 328 14.26 8.73 2.81
N VAL A 329 13.74 9.95 2.86
CA VAL A 329 13.05 10.50 4.05
C VAL A 329 11.78 9.70 4.41
N SER A 330 11.16 9.07 3.42
CA SER A 330 9.95 8.26 3.61
C SER A 330 10.21 6.87 4.21
N TYR A 331 11.48 6.49 4.37
CA TYR A 331 11.86 5.18 4.92
C TYR A 331 12.80 5.35 6.11
N GLY A 332 12.38 4.85 7.27
CA GLY A 332 13.14 4.98 8.51
C GLY A 332 13.22 6.43 9.00
N THR A 333 14.41 6.86 9.37
CA THR A 333 14.68 8.20 9.94
C THR A 333 15.16 9.21 8.89
N GLY A 334 15.31 8.80 7.63
CA GLY A 334 15.95 9.61 6.59
C GLY A 334 17.47 9.74 6.74
N ALA A 335 18.07 8.98 7.66
CA ALA A 335 19.50 8.89 7.90
C ALA A 335 19.94 7.44 8.04
N ILE A 336 21.14 7.12 7.59
CA ILE A 336 21.78 5.81 7.76
C ILE A 336 23.22 5.96 8.23
N MET A 337 23.71 4.99 8.97
CA MET A 337 25.14 4.73 9.12
C MET A 337 25.61 3.85 8.00
N ALA A 338 26.82 4.01 7.53
CA ALA A 338 27.41 3.22 6.48
C ALA A 338 28.58 2.39 7.00
N VAL A 339 28.59 1.10 6.67
CA VAL A 339 29.59 0.12 7.09
C VAL A 339 30.21 -0.55 5.86
N PRO A 340 31.20 0.09 5.21
CA PRO A 340 31.73 -0.36 3.92
C PRO A 340 32.27 -1.78 3.91
N ALA A 341 32.83 -2.24 5.02
CA ALA A 341 33.38 -3.59 5.09
C ALA A 341 32.34 -4.71 4.92
N HIS A 342 31.05 -4.42 5.22
CA HIS A 342 29.98 -5.44 5.33
C HIS A 342 28.71 -5.13 4.55
N ASP A 343 28.72 -4.11 3.70
CA ASP A 343 27.63 -3.77 2.77
C ASP A 343 28.21 -3.37 1.42
N THR A 344 27.79 -4.01 0.34
CA THR A 344 28.32 -3.78 -1.01
C THR A 344 28.09 -2.35 -1.48
N ARG A 345 26.90 -1.79 -1.21
CA ARG A 345 26.55 -0.43 -1.59
C ARG A 345 27.42 0.60 -0.86
N ASP A 346 27.63 0.38 0.44
CA ASP A 346 28.48 1.25 1.25
C ASP A 346 29.94 1.12 0.84
N TRP A 347 30.37 -0.08 0.44
CA TRP A 347 31.72 -0.33 -0.05
C TRP A 347 31.97 0.42 -1.37
N GLU A 348 31.09 0.32 -2.35
CA GLU A 348 31.19 1.04 -3.63
C GLU A 348 31.24 2.56 -3.41
N PHE A 349 30.41 3.07 -2.51
CA PHE A 349 30.41 4.48 -2.14
C PHE A 349 31.73 4.89 -1.47
N ALA A 350 32.22 4.10 -0.52
CA ALA A 350 33.48 4.37 0.18
C ALA A 350 34.68 4.35 -0.78
N LYS A 351 34.71 3.42 -1.74
CA LYS A 351 35.77 3.38 -2.78
C LYS A 351 35.72 4.62 -3.67
N LYS A 352 34.52 5.09 -4.03
CA LYS A 352 34.35 6.28 -4.88
C LYS A 352 34.78 7.58 -4.19
N PHE A 353 34.55 7.69 -2.89
CA PHE A 353 34.83 8.90 -2.11
C PHE A 353 36.07 8.80 -1.23
N ASP A 354 36.90 7.74 -1.44
CA ASP A 354 38.14 7.48 -0.70
C ASP A 354 37.95 7.49 0.82
N LEU A 355 36.92 6.75 1.29
CA LEU A 355 36.55 6.66 2.71
C LEU A 355 37.14 5.40 3.35
N PRO A 356 37.44 5.40 4.66
CA PRO A 356 37.98 4.24 5.36
C PRO A 356 37.01 3.04 5.32
N ILE A 357 37.61 1.83 5.17
CA ILE A 357 36.91 0.54 5.22
C ILE A 357 37.48 -0.24 6.40
N ILE A 358 36.66 -0.52 7.41
CA ILE A 358 37.09 -1.17 8.66
C ILE A 358 36.36 -2.50 8.83
N GLU A 359 37.09 -3.62 8.76
CA GLU A 359 36.54 -4.93 9.04
C GLU A 359 36.20 -5.06 10.52
N VAL A 360 34.93 -5.41 10.81
CA VAL A 360 34.42 -5.62 12.19
C VAL A 360 33.81 -7.00 12.38
N VAL A 361 33.63 -7.77 11.32
CA VAL A 361 33.32 -9.20 11.37
C VAL A 361 34.37 -9.95 10.59
N ALA A 362 35.15 -10.78 11.26
CA ALA A 362 36.23 -11.55 10.66
C ALA A 362 35.69 -12.64 9.73
N GLY A 363 36.44 -12.91 8.64
CA GLY A 363 36.10 -14.01 7.74
C GLY A 363 36.24 -13.69 6.25
N SER A 364 36.59 -12.48 5.87
CA SER A 364 36.86 -12.14 4.47
C SER A 364 38.03 -12.98 3.94
N LYS A 365 37.81 -13.65 2.80
CA LYS A 365 38.83 -14.46 2.15
C LYS A 365 39.78 -13.65 1.24
N VAL A 366 39.31 -12.49 0.79
CA VAL A 366 40.02 -11.65 -0.19
C VAL A 366 40.47 -10.30 0.38
N GLY A 367 40.06 -10.01 1.64
CA GLY A 367 40.27 -8.72 2.29
C GLY A 367 39.16 -7.70 1.95
N VAL A 368 38.70 -6.96 2.96
CA VAL A 368 37.60 -5.97 2.83
C VAL A 368 38.01 -4.75 1.97
N GLU A 369 39.31 -4.56 1.72
CA GLU A 369 39.81 -3.54 0.80
C GLU A 369 39.54 -3.88 -0.66
N ASN A 370 39.36 -5.17 -1.00
CA ASN A 370 39.13 -5.67 -2.35
C ASN A 370 37.65 -5.91 -2.65
N GLU A 371 36.88 -6.33 -1.64
CA GLU A 371 35.44 -6.63 -1.77
C GLU A 371 34.75 -6.55 -0.40
N ALA A 372 33.51 -6.10 -0.37
CA ALA A 372 32.69 -6.13 0.84
C ALA A 372 32.42 -7.58 1.31
N PHE A 373 32.69 -7.87 2.58
CA PHE A 373 32.36 -9.16 3.18
C PHE A 373 30.90 -9.14 3.70
N THR A 374 29.98 -9.56 2.86
CA THR A 374 28.54 -9.54 3.16
C THR A 374 28.01 -10.82 3.78
N ASP A 375 28.69 -11.97 3.61
CA ASP A 375 28.35 -13.25 4.25
C ASP A 375 28.87 -13.30 5.69
N CYS A 376 28.46 -12.34 6.50
CA CYS A 376 28.95 -12.11 7.85
C CYS A 376 27.89 -12.33 8.94
N ALA A 377 26.82 -13.10 8.65
CA ALA A 377 25.74 -13.36 9.60
C ALA A 377 26.18 -14.24 10.79
N THR A 378 27.17 -15.10 10.59
CA THR A 378 27.67 -16.09 11.57
C THR A 378 29.14 -15.91 11.93
N GLY A 379 29.75 -14.78 11.59
CA GLY A 379 31.15 -14.48 11.87
C GLY A 379 31.45 -14.16 13.34
N VAL A 380 32.71 -13.87 13.61
CA VAL A 380 33.22 -13.44 14.92
C VAL A 380 33.61 -11.97 14.83
N MET A 381 33.25 -11.19 15.83
CA MET A 381 33.56 -9.76 15.89
C MET A 381 35.06 -9.51 16.05
N THR A 382 35.57 -8.54 15.29
CA THR A 382 36.94 -8.02 15.36
C THR A 382 36.92 -6.50 15.35
N ASN A 383 38.02 -5.85 15.77
CA ASN A 383 38.14 -4.38 15.79
C ASN A 383 36.96 -3.63 16.43
N SER A 384 36.27 -4.25 17.38
CA SER A 384 34.98 -3.80 17.93
C SER A 384 34.97 -3.66 19.45
N ASP A 385 36.13 -3.32 20.06
CA ASP A 385 36.33 -3.13 21.49
C ASP A 385 35.68 -4.25 22.32
N PHE A 386 34.72 -3.96 23.21
CA PHE A 386 34.06 -4.93 24.08
C PHE A 386 33.27 -6.03 23.36
N LEU A 387 32.98 -5.87 22.06
CA LEU A 387 32.34 -6.91 21.23
C LEU A 387 33.35 -7.87 20.60
N THR A 388 34.63 -7.54 20.59
CA THR A 388 35.67 -8.36 19.92
C THR A 388 35.73 -9.76 20.50
N GLY A 389 35.69 -10.78 19.63
CA GLY A 389 35.65 -12.18 20.00
C GLY A 389 34.27 -12.79 20.21
N MET A 390 33.19 -11.97 20.27
CA MET A 390 31.82 -12.46 20.34
C MET A 390 31.35 -12.97 18.96
N SER A 391 30.41 -13.89 18.97
CA SER A 391 29.63 -14.17 17.76
C SER A 391 28.77 -12.95 17.37
N VAL A 392 28.38 -12.84 16.09
CA VAL A 392 27.51 -11.75 15.61
C VAL A 392 26.18 -11.70 16.39
N GLU A 393 25.62 -12.84 16.77
CA GLU A 393 24.37 -12.90 17.53
C GLU A 393 24.54 -12.35 18.95
N GLU A 394 25.58 -12.76 19.65
CA GLU A 394 25.92 -12.24 20.98
C GLU A 394 26.23 -10.74 20.94
N ALA A 395 26.97 -10.30 19.91
CA ALA A 395 27.32 -8.89 19.72
C ALA A 395 26.08 -8.00 19.48
N LYS A 396 25.12 -8.46 18.68
CA LYS A 396 23.85 -7.74 18.48
C LYS A 396 23.11 -7.51 19.78
N LYS A 397 23.06 -8.50 20.66
CA LYS A 397 22.43 -8.40 21.96
C LYS A 397 23.21 -7.45 22.87
N ALA A 398 24.51 -7.67 22.99
CA ALA A 398 25.38 -6.88 23.88
C ALA A 398 25.38 -5.39 23.50
N ILE A 399 25.49 -5.06 22.22
CA ILE A 399 25.49 -3.67 21.77
C ILE A 399 24.13 -3.00 21.97
N THR A 400 23.03 -3.73 21.77
CA THR A 400 21.69 -3.18 21.97
C THR A 400 21.41 -2.88 23.45
N GLU A 401 21.85 -3.77 24.34
CA GLU A 401 21.80 -3.54 25.78
C GLU A 401 22.68 -2.36 26.19
N TRP A 402 23.89 -2.25 25.65
CA TRP A 402 24.80 -1.12 25.90
C TRP A 402 24.20 0.21 25.43
N LEU A 403 23.67 0.27 24.20
CA LEU A 403 23.00 1.46 23.65
C LEU A 403 21.85 1.94 24.55
N THR A 404 21.05 1.01 25.04
CA THR A 404 19.92 1.31 25.93
C THR A 404 20.41 1.86 27.27
N LYS A 405 21.44 1.23 27.86
CA LYS A 405 22.03 1.64 29.12
C LYS A 405 22.65 3.04 29.06
N GLU A 406 23.36 3.33 27.97
CA GLU A 406 24.03 4.63 27.76
C GLU A 406 23.08 5.72 27.24
N GLY A 407 21.81 5.40 26.99
CA GLY A 407 20.83 6.35 26.44
C GLY A 407 21.16 6.80 25.01
N LYS A 408 21.89 5.96 24.25
CA LYS A 408 22.35 6.23 22.87
C LYS A 408 21.59 5.44 21.83
N GLY A 409 20.49 4.79 22.20
CA GLY A 409 19.64 4.01 21.31
C GLY A 409 18.84 2.95 22.03
N HIS A 410 18.05 2.21 21.28
CA HIS A 410 17.19 1.14 21.82
C HIS A 410 16.82 0.13 20.74
N GLN A 411 16.37 -1.05 21.17
CA GLN A 411 15.83 -2.05 20.25
C GLN A 411 14.59 -1.51 19.54
N LYS A 412 14.50 -1.76 18.23
CA LYS A 412 13.37 -1.35 17.40
C LYS A 412 12.97 -2.44 16.43
N VAL A 413 11.68 -2.66 16.32
CA VAL A 413 11.09 -3.40 15.21
C VAL A 413 10.64 -2.41 14.14
N ASN A 414 11.02 -2.66 12.91
CA ASN A 414 10.64 -1.84 11.77
C ASN A 414 10.00 -2.70 10.67
N PHE A 415 9.27 -2.06 9.76
CA PHE A 415 8.56 -2.70 8.68
C PHE A 415 8.84 -1.97 7.37
N LYS A 416 8.89 -2.73 6.25
CA LYS A 416 8.88 -2.14 4.91
C LYS A 416 7.48 -1.64 4.54
N LEU A 417 6.43 -2.29 5.08
CA LEU A 417 5.04 -1.88 4.91
C LEU A 417 4.89 -0.41 5.33
N ARG A 418 4.19 0.36 4.52
CA ARG A 418 3.87 1.77 4.77
C ARG A 418 2.37 1.94 4.93
N ASP A 419 1.96 3.02 5.57
CA ASP A 419 0.56 3.40 5.64
C ASP A 419 0.01 3.62 4.24
N TRP A 420 -1.24 3.24 4.05
CA TRP A 420 -1.89 3.27 2.75
C TRP A 420 -2.37 4.67 2.40
N VAL A 421 -1.94 5.21 1.25
CA VAL A 421 -2.44 6.46 0.67
C VAL A 421 -3.86 6.22 0.17
N PHE A 422 -4.84 6.74 0.91
CA PHE A 422 -6.24 6.33 0.78
C PHE A 422 -7.11 7.31 -0.01
N SER A 423 -6.68 8.51 -0.34
CA SER A 423 -7.51 9.46 -1.08
C SER A 423 -7.10 9.61 -2.55
N ARG A 424 -8.10 9.92 -3.40
CA ARG A 424 -7.94 10.22 -4.82
C ARG A 424 -8.64 11.52 -5.16
N GLN A 425 -8.01 12.35 -5.97
CA GLN A 425 -8.53 13.63 -6.46
C GLN A 425 -9.32 13.41 -7.75
N ARG A 426 -10.36 12.57 -7.64
CA ARG A 426 -11.17 12.11 -8.77
C ARG A 426 -12.65 12.15 -8.42
N TYR A 427 -13.49 12.17 -9.45
CA TYR A 427 -14.95 12.16 -9.28
C TYR A 427 -15.47 10.74 -9.05
N TRP A 428 -15.04 9.75 -9.88
CA TRP A 428 -15.61 8.41 -9.87
C TRP A 428 -14.96 7.50 -8.82
N GLY A 429 -15.40 7.67 -7.60
CA GLY A 429 -14.98 6.89 -6.41
C GLY A 429 -15.93 7.13 -5.25
N GLU A 430 -15.86 6.31 -4.20
CA GLU A 430 -16.69 6.48 -3.01
C GLU A 430 -16.33 7.81 -2.31
N PRO A 431 -17.32 8.70 -2.06
CA PRO A 431 -17.08 9.92 -1.30
C PRO A 431 -16.63 9.62 0.14
N ILE A 432 -15.64 10.36 0.61
CA ILE A 432 -15.17 10.26 2.00
C ILE A 432 -16.15 11.00 2.92
N PRO A 433 -16.79 10.32 3.90
CA PRO A 433 -17.86 10.88 4.72
C PRO A 433 -17.34 11.77 5.86
N ILE A 434 -16.53 12.76 5.53
CA ILE A 434 -15.92 13.73 6.46
C ILE A 434 -16.27 15.15 6.01
N VAL A 435 -16.43 16.04 6.98
CA VAL A 435 -16.51 17.48 6.73
C VAL A 435 -15.34 18.20 7.41
N LYS A 436 -14.84 19.25 6.78
CA LYS A 436 -13.84 20.16 7.35
C LYS A 436 -14.53 21.40 7.88
N CYS A 437 -14.44 21.61 9.17
CA CYS A 437 -14.93 22.79 9.88
C CYS A 437 -13.75 23.62 10.40
N GLU A 438 -13.77 24.92 10.23
CA GLU A 438 -12.67 25.78 10.74
C GLU A 438 -12.53 25.72 12.26
N LYS A 439 -13.66 25.54 12.99
CA LYS A 439 -13.66 25.46 14.45
C LYS A 439 -13.35 24.06 14.98
N CYS A 440 -13.88 23.01 14.34
CA CYS A 440 -13.86 21.62 14.86
C CYS A 440 -12.84 20.73 14.15
N GLY A 441 -12.19 21.20 13.08
CA GLY A 441 -11.29 20.38 12.26
C GLY A 441 -12.04 19.40 11.38
N TYR A 442 -11.51 18.19 11.22
CA TYR A 442 -12.17 17.11 10.48
C TYR A 442 -13.22 16.42 11.34
N VAL A 443 -14.47 16.44 10.91
CA VAL A 443 -15.62 15.90 11.64
C VAL A 443 -16.29 14.82 10.80
N PRO A 444 -16.50 13.60 11.33
CA PRO A 444 -17.21 12.55 10.61
C PRO A 444 -18.70 12.89 10.48
N LEU A 445 -19.29 12.46 9.36
CA LEU A 445 -20.75 12.46 9.24
C LEU A 445 -21.37 11.47 10.23
N ASP A 446 -22.61 11.74 10.63
CA ASP A 446 -23.40 10.75 11.36
C ASP A 446 -23.71 9.54 10.47
N GLU A 447 -23.70 8.34 11.05
CA GLU A 447 -23.94 7.09 10.30
C GLU A 447 -25.32 7.05 9.65
N SER A 448 -26.30 7.77 10.22
CA SER A 448 -27.65 7.91 9.64
C SER A 448 -27.69 8.74 8.34
N GLN A 449 -26.62 9.49 8.06
CA GLN A 449 -26.48 10.28 6.83
C GLN A 449 -25.84 9.49 5.67
N LEU A 450 -25.46 8.23 5.92
CA LEU A 450 -24.92 7.36 4.89
C LEU A 450 -26.04 6.70 4.07
N PRO A 451 -25.87 6.53 2.74
CA PRO A 451 -24.69 6.88 1.97
C PRO A 451 -24.59 8.37 1.63
N LEU A 452 -23.39 8.94 1.75
CA LEU A 452 -23.06 10.20 1.10
C LEU A 452 -22.88 9.93 -0.39
N THR A 453 -23.79 10.42 -1.23
CA THR A 453 -23.77 10.15 -2.67
C THR A 453 -23.00 11.20 -3.45
N LEU A 454 -22.43 10.78 -4.60
CA LEU A 454 -21.86 11.70 -5.57
C LEU A 454 -22.96 12.61 -6.15
N PRO A 455 -22.66 13.91 -6.37
CA PRO A 455 -23.57 14.78 -7.10
C PRO A 455 -23.61 14.37 -8.58
N ASN A 456 -24.78 14.45 -9.19
CA ASN A 456 -24.90 14.25 -10.64
C ASN A 456 -24.42 15.51 -11.36
N VAL A 457 -23.42 15.40 -12.22
CA VAL A 457 -22.76 16.54 -12.86
C VAL A 457 -22.48 16.27 -14.33
N GLU A 458 -22.52 17.34 -15.13
CA GLU A 458 -22.23 17.27 -16.56
C GLU A 458 -20.73 17.26 -16.88
N SER A 459 -19.89 17.84 -16.00
CA SER A 459 -18.44 17.90 -16.17
C SER A 459 -17.71 17.58 -14.87
N TYR A 460 -16.73 16.71 -14.95
CA TYR A 460 -15.90 16.22 -13.83
C TYR A 460 -14.43 16.09 -14.24
N GLU A 461 -13.96 16.94 -15.16
CA GLU A 461 -12.58 16.93 -15.62
C GLU A 461 -11.60 17.24 -14.48
N PRO A 462 -10.46 16.51 -14.42
CA PRO A 462 -9.41 16.76 -13.44
C PRO A 462 -8.92 18.21 -13.48
N THR A 463 -8.52 18.74 -12.33
CA THR A 463 -8.03 20.12 -12.21
C THR A 463 -6.51 20.19 -12.34
N ASP A 464 -5.99 21.32 -12.83
CA ASP A 464 -4.53 21.60 -12.90
C ASP A 464 -3.92 21.81 -11.51
N THR A 465 -4.73 22.26 -10.56
CA THR A 465 -4.30 22.54 -9.18
C THR A 465 -4.05 21.26 -8.37
N GLY A 466 -4.60 20.12 -8.83
CA GLY A 466 -4.59 18.86 -8.10
C GLY A 466 -5.69 18.73 -7.05
N GLU A 467 -6.65 19.65 -7.07
CA GLU A 467 -7.90 19.49 -6.33
C GLU A 467 -8.84 18.54 -7.06
N SER A 468 -9.66 17.83 -6.31
CA SER A 468 -10.71 16.99 -6.89
C SER A 468 -11.70 17.81 -7.73
N PRO A 469 -12.23 17.28 -8.83
CA PRO A 469 -13.33 17.91 -9.56
C PRO A 469 -14.53 18.26 -8.67
N LEU A 470 -14.77 17.49 -7.64
CA LEU A 470 -15.83 17.75 -6.64
C LEU A 470 -15.67 19.10 -5.93
N ALA A 471 -14.46 19.63 -5.81
CA ALA A 471 -14.21 20.92 -5.16
C ALA A 471 -14.89 22.10 -5.85
N LYS A 472 -15.19 21.98 -7.14
CA LYS A 472 -15.90 23.00 -7.93
C LYS A 472 -17.42 22.98 -7.73
N MET A 473 -17.96 21.94 -7.11
CA MET A 473 -19.40 21.72 -6.93
C MET A 473 -19.87 22.35 -5.62
N THR A 474 -19.91 23.66 -5.59
CA THR A 474 -20.15 24.47 -4.37
C THR A 474 -21.41 24.07 -3.60
N ASP A 475 -22.48 23.72 -4.30
CA ASP A 475 -23.75 23.31 -3.68
C ASP A 475 -23.66 21.97 -2.94
N TRP A 476 -22.80 21.08 -3.45
CA TRP A 476 -22.53 19.80 -2.79
C TRP A 476 -21.46 19.95 -1.70
N VAL A 477 -20.42 20.75 -1.94
CA VAL A 477 -19.29 20.94 -1.02
C VAL A 477 -19.70 21.66 0.26
N ASN A 478 -20.47 22.76 0.14
CA ASN A 478 -20.85 23.57 1.30
C ASN A 478 -21.92 22.85 2.12
N THR A 479 -21.70 22.78 3.42
CA THR A 479 -22.58 22.06 4.34
C THR A 479 -22.48 22.65 5.74
N THR A 480 -23.19 22.06 6.68
CA THR A 480 -23.10 22.40 8.11
C THR A 480 -22.28 21.37 8.86
N CYS A 481 -21.52 21.83 9.84
CA CYS A 481 -20.75 20.97 10.71
C CYS A 481 -21.64 20.15 11.64
N PRO A 482 -21.57 18.80 11.64
CA PRO A 482 -22.37 17.96 12.54
C PRO A 482 -22.09 18.19 14.02
N CYS A 483 -20.90 18.72 14.35
CA CYS A 483 -20.49 18.95 15.74
C CYS A 483 -20.97 20.30 16.30
N CYS A 484 -20.77 21.40 15.55
CA CYS A 484 -21.06 22.74 16.08
C CYS A 484 -22.17 23.50 15.35
N GLY A 485 -22.76 22.91 14.28
CA GLY A 485 -23.81 23.55 13.47
C GLY A 485 -23.34 24.71 12.59
N GLY A 486 -22.05 25.09 12.65
CA GLY A 486 -21.46 26.16 11.84
C GLY A 486 -21.17 25.75 10.40
N PRO A 487 -20.71 26.70 9.55
CA PRO A 487 -20.33 26.40 8.17
C PRO A 487 -19.19 25.37 8.11
N ALA A 488 -19.31 24.43 7.18
CA ALA A 488 -18.30 23.42 6.92
C ALA A 488 -18.28 23.04 5.43
N LYS A 489 -17.22 22.35 5.02
CA LYS A 489 -17.07 21.84 3.66
C LYS A 489 -16.92 20.32 3.69
N ARG A 490 -17.65 19.62 2.82
CA ARG A 490 -17.43 18.18 2.62
C ARG A 490 -16.03 17.95 2.08
N GLU A 491 -15.46 16.80 2.45
CA GLU A 491 -14.24 16.29 1.81
C GLU A 491 -14.52 16.06 0.33
N THR A 492 -13.60 16.48 -0.52
CA THR A 492 -13.74 16.42 -1.98
C THR A 492 -12.92 15.31 -2.61
N ASP A 493 -11.96 14.75 -1.88
CA ASP A 493 -11.29 13.53 -2.29
C ASP A 493 -12.24 12.33 -2.20
N THR A 494 -12.05 11.36 -3.08
CA THR A 494 -12.76 10.07 -3.05
C THR A 494 -11.84 8.95 -2.56
N MET A 495 -12.41 7.84 -2.15
CA MET A 495 -11.67 6.65 -1.78
C MET A 495 -11.10 5.96 -3.02
N PRO A 496 -9.98 5.20 -2.90
CA PRO A 496 -9.46 4.42 -4.01
C PRO A 496 -10.39 3.24 -4.30
N GLN A 497 -10.34 2.71 -5.52
CA GLN A 497 -11.08 1.51 -5.94
C GLN A 497 -10.98 0.36 -4.92
N TRP A 498 -9.79 0.15 -4.37
CA TRP A 498 -9.52 -0.89 -3.37
C TRP A 498 -10.29 -0.73 -2.05
N ALA A 499 -10.85 0.43 -1.76
CA ALA A 499 -11.68 0.62 -0.57
C ALA A 499 -12.95 -0.23 -0.66
N GLY A 500 -13.65 -0.14 -1.79
CA GLY A 500 -14.85 -0.94 -2.05
C GLY A 500 -14.56 -2.42 -2.21
N SER A 501 -13.49 -2.77 -2.93
CA SER A 501 -13.16 -4.16 -3.19
C SER A 501 -12.44 -4.90 -2.05
N SER A 502 -12.05 -4.22 -0.98
CA SER A 502 -11.36 -4.87 0.14
C SER A 502 -12.26 -5.77 1.02
N TRP A 503 -13.56 -5.56 1.02
CA TRP A 503 -14.49 -6.26 1.91
C TRP A 503 -15.63 -7.00 1.20
N TYR A 504 -15.64 -7.09 -0.12
CA TYR A 504 -16.70 -7.67 -0.95
C TYR A 504 -17.05 -9.11 -0.59
N PHE A 505 -16.06 -9.89 -0.16
CA PHE A 505 -16.23 -11.29 0.27
C PHE A 505 -17.13 -11.41 1.49
N LEU A 506 -17.18 -10.42 2.37
CA LEU A 506 -18.12 -10.35 3.49
C LEU A 506 -19.52 -9.98 2.99
N ARG A 507 -19.62 -9.02 2.06
CA ARG A 507 -20.91 -8.56 1.53
C ARG A 507 -21.65 -9.66 0.77
N TYR A 508 -20.95 -10.51 0.05
CA TYR A 508 -21.56 -11.67 -0.60
C TYR A 508 -22.29 -12.62 0.35
N CYS A 509 -21.89 -12.67 1.60
CA CYS A 509 -22.54 -13.51 2.59
C CYS A 509 -23.95 -13.00 2.97
N ASP A 510 -24.17 -11.66 2.84
CA ASP A 510 -25.44 -11.01 3.24
C ASP A 510 -25.70 -9.73 2.43
N PRO A 511 -25.85 -9.84 1.07
CA PRO A 511 -25.78 -8.68 0.18
C PRO A 511 -26.98 -7.73 0.30
N HIS A 512 -28.12 -8.21 0.81
CA HIS A 512 -29.35 -7.45 0.91
C HIS A 512 -29.62 -6.89 2.32
N ASN A 513 -28.68 -7.04 3.24
CA ASN A 513 -28.81 -6.49 4.57
C ASN A 513 -28.63 -4.96 4.54
N ASP A 514 -29.67 -4.23 4.91
CA ASP A 514 -29.68 -2.76 4.95
C ASP A 514 -29.34 -2.18 6.34
N LYS A 515 -29.28 -3.04 7.36
CA LYS A 515 -29.04 -2.68 8.77
C LYS A 515 -27.59 -2.84 9.19
N GLU A 516 -26.92 -3.85 8.65
CA GLU A 516 -25.55 -4.20 8.98
C GLU A 516 -24.75 -4.52 7.71
N LEU A 517 -23.44 -4.35 7.75
CA LEU A 517 -22.55 -4.76 6.67
C LEU A 517 -22.72 -6.25 6.35
N ILE A 518 -22.85 -7.06 7.40
CA ILE A 518 -23.10 -8.50 7.40
C ILE A 518 -23.70 -8.87 8.75
N SER A 519 -24.72 -9.72 8.78
CA SER A 519 -25.24 -10.26 10.02
C SER A 519 -24.25 -11.21 10.69
N LYS A 520 -24.26 -11.24 12.02
CA LYS A 520 -23.38 -12.16 12.78
C LYS A 520 -23.63 -13.62 12.42
N GLU A 521 -24.86 -13.96 12.12
CA GLU A 521 -25.25 -15.32 11.74
C GLU A 521 -24.68 -15.70 10.38
N ALA A 522 -24.82 -14.84 9.36
CA ALA A 522 -24.24 -15.06 8.03
C ALA A 522 -22.70 -15.10 8.09
N ALA A 523 -22.10 -14.20 8.86
CA ALA A 523 -20.65 -14.19 9.06
C ALA A 523 -20.17 -15.52 9.67
N LYS A 524 -20.79 -15.97 10.76
CA LYS A 524 -20.43 -17.22 11.44
C LYS A 524 -20.57 -18.45 10.54
N TYR A 525 -21.59 -18.46 9.67
CA TYR A 525 -21.85 -19.60 8.80
C TYR A 525 -20.94 -19.61 7.58
N TRP A 526 -20.82 -18.50 6.85
CA TRP A 526 -20.10 -18.48 5.58
C TRP A 526 -18.59 -18.34 5.70
N THR A 527 -18.08 -17.69 6.76
CA THR A 527 -16.63 -17.53 6.95
C THR A 527 -16.02 -18.71 7.70
N PRO A 528 -14.75 -19.02 7.45
CA PRO A 528 -13.88 -18.44 6.43
C PRO A 528 -14.25 -18.88 5.00
N VAL A 529 -13.70 -18.20 4.00
CA VAL A 529 -13.73 -18.63 2.59
C VAL A 529 -13.01 -19.97 2.49
N ASP A 530 -13.63 -20.97 1.81
CA ASP A 530 -13.04 -22.32 1.70
C ASP A 530 -12.05 -22.41 0.53
N TRP A 531 -12.30 -21.68 -0.55
CA TRP A 531 -11.38 -21.60 -1.68
C TRP A 531 -11.47 -20.22 -2.34
N TYR A 532 -10.34 -19.52 -2.35
CA TYR A 532 -10.17 -18.27 -3.07
C TYR A 532 -9.24 -18.47 -4.28
N ASN A 533 -9.66 -18.03 -5.46
CA ASN A 533 -8.90 -18.12 -6.70
C ASN A 533 -8.81 -16.75 -7.38
N GLY A 534 -7.58 -16.23 -7.46
CA GLY A 534 -7.30 -14.92 -8.05
C GLY A 534 -5.87 -14.82 -8.58
N GLY A 535 -5.52 -13.64 -9.09
CA GLY A 535 -4.20 -13.35 -9.62
C GLY A 535 -3.14 -13.20 -8.53
N MET A 536 -1.90 -13.59 -8.84
CA MET A 536 -0.77 -13.47 -7.89
C MET A 536 -0.43 -12.02 -7.54
N GLU A 537 -0.77 -11.05 -8.39
CA GLU A 537 -0.65 -9.62 -8.16
C GLU A 537 -1.42 -9.15 -6.91
N HIS A 538 -2.52 -9.82 -6.61
CA HIS A 538 -3.35 -9.51 -5.44
C HIS A 538 -2.81 -10.01 -4.11
N THR A 539 -1.75 -10.81 -4.11
CA THR A 539 -1.11 -11.34 -2.90
C THR A 539 -0.73 -10.24 -1.92
N THR A 540 -0.15 -9.15 -2.41
CA THR A 540 0.31 -8.01 -1.60
C THR A 540 -0.63 -6.79 -1.70
N LEU A 541 -1.70 -6.88 -2.45
CA LEU A 541 -2.74 -5.86 -2.59
C LEU A 541 -4.02 -6.30 -1.88
N HIS A 542 -4.96 -6.91 -2.61
CA HIS A 542 -6.27 -7.26 -2.09
C HIS A 542 -6.20 -8.19 -0.88
N LEU A 543 -5.45 -9.29 -0.92
CA LEU A 543 -5.38 -10.24 0.20
C LEU A 543 -4.84 -9.59 1.48
N LEU A 544 -3.82 -8.73 1.35
CA LEU A 544 -3.25 -8.02 2.49
C LEU A 544 -4.22 -6.98 3.05
N LEU A 545 -4.81 -6.14 2.17
CA LEU A 545 -5.72 -5.06 2.57
C LEU A 545 -7.03 -5.60 3.14
N SER A 546 -7.55 -6.72 2.62
CA SER A 546 -8.77 -7.35 3.14
C SER A 546 -8.59 -7.92 4.54
N LEU A 547 -7.41 -8.48 4.86
CA LEU A 547 -7.12 -8.98 6.21
C LEU A 547 -7.15 -7.89 7.27
N ILE A 548 -6.88 -6.64 6.91
CA ILE A 548 -6.94 -5.51 7.84
C ILE A 548 -8.35 -5.26 8.36
N HIS A 549 -9.38 -5.57 7.57
CA HIS A 549 -10.78 -5.42 8.00
C HIS A 549 -11.22 -6.52 8.97
N ILE A 550 -10.57 -7.65 8.94
CA ILE A 550 -10.86 -8.79 9.83
C ILE A 550 -10.25 -8.54 11.21
#